data_0a7014ce69e3325e4f973dda6d89b339
#
_entry.id   0a7014ce69e3325e4f973dda6d89b339
#
_cell.length_a   1.000
_cell.length_b   1.000
_cell.length_c   1.000
_cell.angle_alpha   90.00
_cell.angle_beta   90.00
_cell.angle_gamma   90.00
#
_symmetry.space_group_name_H-M   'P 1'
#
loop_
_entity.id
_entity.type
_entity.pdbx_description
1 polymer ?
#
loop_
_entity_poly.entity_id
_entity_poly.type
_entity_poly.pdbx_seq_one_letter_code
_entity_poly.pdbx_strand_id
1 'polypeptide(L)'
;MPKYYLVHWGSSITTAKKEVILDWIRNERIDMYDDNLPESRAGEPVRPIDLEADADDAKVALGYALFHDPRLSVDNTVSCASCHELSTAGVDNHQYSHGVDDQVGGVNAPTVYNAVYNFVQFWDGRAKTLADQAAGPPLNPIEMASESFDQIIAKLAADKDFVKAFNAVYPDGLTEANITNAIEEFERTLITP
;
A
#
# COMPACT_ATOMS: atom_id res chain seq x y z
N MET A 1 -23.20 0.84 -19.08
CA MET A 1 -22.10 0.83 -20.10
C MET A 1 -21.39 2.16 -20.10
N PRO A 2 -20.05 2.20 -20.08
CA PRO A 2 -19.33 3.46 -20.23
C PRO A 2 -19.69 4.13 -21.56
N LYS A 3 -19.80 5.45 -21.58
CA LYS A 3 -20.15 6.23 -22.78
C LYS A 3 -19.23 5.97 -23.97
N TYR A 4 -18.01 5.54 -23.73
CA TYR A 4 -17.03 5.16 -24.76
C TYR A 4 -17.56 4.05 -25.70
N TYR A 5 -18.23 3.03 -25.16
CA TYR A 5 -18.76 1.92 -25.97
C TYR A 5 -19.96 2.29 -26.85
N LEU A 6 -20.66 3.40 -26.52
CA LEU A 6 -21.77 3.89 -27.36
C LEU A 6 -21.26 4.54 -28.66
N VAL A 7 -20.06 5.14 -28.62
CA VAL A 7 -19.44 5.81 -29.78
C VAL A 7 -18.62 4.82 -30.61
N HIS A 8 -18.13 3.73 -29.99
CA HIS A 8 -17.30 2.71 -30.63
C HIS A 8 -18.04 1.37 -30.75
N TRP A 9 -19.26 1.42 -31.29
CA TRP A 9 -20.08 0.24 -31.53
C TRP A 9 -19.31 -0.78 -32.41
N GLY A 10 -19.11 -1.99 -31.89
CA GLY A 10 -18.33 -3.01 -32.58
C GLY A 10 -16.84 -3.08 -32.21
N SER A 11 -16.37 -2.22 -31.32
CA SER A 11 -14.99 -2.24 -30.80
C SER A 11 -14.74 -3.28 -29.71
N SER A 12 -15.66 -4.21 -29.49
CA SER A 12 -15.48 -5.27 -28.50
C SER A 12 -14.27 -6.16 -28.86
N ILE A 13 -13.38 -6.33 -27.89
CA ILE A 13 -12.24 -7.23 -28.03
C ILE A 13 -12.76 -8.66 -27.88
N THR A 14 -12.60 -9.48 -28.92
CA THR A 14 -12.91 -10.91 -28.82
C THR A 14 -11.92 -11.61 -27.89
N THR A 15 -12.32 -12.75 -27.31
CA THR A 15 -11.44 -13.55 -26.44
C THR A 15 -10.09 -13.84 -27.13
N ALA A 16 -10.09 -14.19 -28.40
CA ALA A 16 -8.86 -14.46 -29.16
C ALA A 16 -7.95 -13.21 -29.27
N LYS A 17 -8.52 -12.02 -29.49
CA LYS A 17 -7.75 -10.77 -29.52
C LYS A 17 -7.23 -10.40 -28.13
N LYS A 18 -8.02 -10.67 -27.09
CA LYS A 18 -7.58 -10.47 -25.70
C LYS A 18 -6.36 -11.35 -25.38
N GLU A 19 -6.39 -12.62 -25.73
CA GLU A 19 -5.26 -13.52 -25.50
C GLU A 19 -3.99 -13.06 -26.24
N VAL A 20 -4.11 -12.65 -27.50
CA VAL A 20 -2.97 -12.09 -28.25
C VAL A 20 -2.37 -10.87 -27.53
N ILE A 21 -3.21 -9.96 -27.02
CA ILE A 21 -2.73 -8.78 -26.27
C ILE A 21 -2.07 -9.20 -24.95
N LEU A 22 -2.66 -10.15 -24.24
CA LEU A 22 -2.10 -10.63 -22.97
C LEU A 22 -0.76 -11.37 -23.20
N ASP A 23 -0.64 -12.16 -24.25
CA ASP A 23 0.61 -12.84 -24.61
C ASP A 23 1.70 -11.83 -25.02
N TRP A 24 1.31 -10.81 -25.79
CA TRP A 24 2.22 -9.72 -26.12
C TRP A 24 2.69 -8.98 -24.85
N ILE A 25 1.79 -8.60 -23.95
CA ILE A 25 2.14 -7.96 -22.68
C ILE A 25 3.07 -8.85 -21.85
N ARG A 26 2.81 -10.16 -21.75
CA ARG A 26 3.66 -11.10 -21.02
C ARG A 26 5.07 -11.17 -21.60
N ASN A 27 5.18 -11.26 -22.93
CA ASN A 27 6.47 -11.33 -23.61
C ASN A 27 7.25 -10.01 -23.47
N GLU A 28 6.60 -8.86 -23.68
CA GLU A 28 7.23 -7.54 -23.48
C GLU A 28 7.67 -7.34 -22.04
N ARG A 29 6.91 -7.85 -21.06
CA ARG A 29 7.33 -7.79 -19.66
C ARG A 29 8.60 -8.60 -19.41
N ILE A 30 8.69 -9.82 -19.95
CA ILE A 30 9.90 -10.65 -19.85
C ILE A 30 11.07 -9.89 -20.46
N ASP A 31 10.89 -9.32 -21.65
CA ASP A 31 11.95 -8.56 -22.35
C ASP A 31 12.33 -7.27 -21.62
N MET A 32 11.39 -6.61 -20.92
CA MET A 32 11.63 -5.37 -20.18
C MET A 32 12.36 -5.58 -18.83
N TYR A 33 12.11 -6.73 -18.21
CA TYR A 33 12.67 -7.07 -16.88
C TYR A 33 13.86 -8.06 -16.95
N ASP A 34 14.25 -8.48 -18.14
CA ASP A 34 15.49 -9.23 -18.31
C ASP A 34 16.69 -8.26 -18.12
N ASP A 35 17.66 -8.65 -17.29
CA ASP A 35 18.91 -7.90 -17.04
C ASP A 35 19.72 -7.64 -18.33
N ASN A 36 19.37 -8.33 -19.43
CA ASN A 36 19.92 -8.14 -20.77
C ASN A 36 19.03 -7.23 -21.64
N LEU A 37 18.61 -6.09 -21.13
CA LEU A 37 17.92 -5.07 -21.96
C LEU A 37 18.66 -4.87 -23.29
N PRO A 38 17.98 -4.96 -24.45
CA PRO A 38 18.61 -4.65 -25.74
C PRO A 38 19.31 -3.30 -25.66
N GLU A 39 20.52 -3.21 -26.24
CA GLU A 39 21.32 -1.96 -26.27
C GLU A 39 20.50 -0.77 -26.83
N SER A 40 19.48 -1.06 -27.65
CA SER A 40 18.51 -0.07 -28.13
C SER A 40 17.67 0.60 -27.05
N ARG A 41 17.48 -0.02 -25.86
CA ARG A 41 16.71 0.52 -24.73
C ARG A 41 17.59 1.08 -23.60
N ALA A 42 18.90 0.91 -23.67
CA ALA A 42 19.84 1.34 -22.62
C ALA A 42 19.80 2.85 -22.34
N GLY A 43 19.29 3.65 -23.26
CA GLY A 43 19.18 5.11 -23.16
C GLY A 43 17.74 5.64 -22.93
N GLU A 44 16.76 4.77 -22.69
CA GLU A 44 15.39 5.23 -22.43
C GLU A 44 15.30 6.00 -21.12
N PRO A 45 14.67 7.20 -21.11
CA PRO A 45 14.58 8.04 -19.92
C PRO A 45 13.61 7.48 -18.87
N VAL A 46 12.73 6.57 -19.28
CA VAL A 46 11.76 5.90 -18.41
C VAL A 46 12.06 4.41 -18.43
N ARG A 47 12.33 3.85 -17.26
CA ARG A 47 12.53 2.41 -17.10
C ARG A 47 11.33 1.79 -16.40
N PRO A 48 11.01 0.50 -16.69
CA PRO A 48 10.05 -0.24 -15.90
C PRO A 48 10.43 -0.23 -14.42
N ILE A 49 9.44 -0.25 -13.53
CA ILE A 49 9.66 -0.45 -12.10
C ILE A 49 10.05 -1.92 -11.86
N ASP A 50 10.97 -2.16 -10.93
CA ASP A 50 11.30 -3.51 -10.51
C ASP A 50 10.06 -4.21 -9.97
N LEU A 51 9.86 -5.48 -10.36
CA LEU A 51 8.71 -6.28 -9.92
C LEU A 51 8.87 -6.84 -8.52
N GLU A 52 10.11 -6.93 -8.05
CA GLU A 52 10.45 -7.45 -6.74
C GLU A 52 10.87 -6.30 -5.84
N ALA A 53 10.28 -6.24 -4.66
CA ALA A 53 10.70 -5.30 -3.63
C ALA A 53 11.91 -5.87 -2.89
N ASP A 54 12.91 -5.04 -2.63
CA ASP A 54 13.93 -5.32 -1.62
C ASP A 54 13.31 -5.09 -0.24
N ALA A 55 12.69 -6.13 0.32
CA ALA A 55 11.97 -6.09 1.59
C ALA A 55 12.23 -7.37 2.42
N ASP A 56 12.20 -7.23 3.74
CA ASP A 56 12.35 -8.36 4.67
C ASP A 56 11.03 -9.10 4.83
N ASP A 57 10.94 -10.34 4.37
CA ASP A 57 9.71 -11.14 4.37
C ASP A 57 9.06 -11.26 5.77
N ALA A 58 9.88 -11.35 6.83
CA ALA A 58 9.35 -11.46 8.18
C ALA A 58 8.72 -10.14 8.65
N LYS A 59 9.32 -9.01 8.28
CA LYS A 59 8.76 -7.68 8.54
C LYS A 59 7.53 -7.43 7.68
N VAL A 60 7.55 -7.85 6.41
CA VAL A 60 6.41 -7.79 5.49
C VAL A 60 5.18 -8.49 6.07
N ALA A 61 5.36 -9.69 6.63
CA ALA A 61 4.27 -10.43 7.25
C ALA A 61 3.66 -9.70 8.46
N LEU A 62 4.50 -9.08 9.30
CA LEU A 62 4.04 -8.25 10.42
C LEU A 62 3.37 -6.96 9.93
N GLY A 63 3.94 -6.32 8.91
CA GLY A 63 3.38 -5.11 8.30
C GLY A 63 2.01 -5.36 7.67
N TYR A 64 1.84 -6.49 6.97
CA TYR A 64 0.55 -6.92 6.46
C TYR A 64 -0.49 -7.06 7.59
N ALA A 65 -0.11 -7.72 8.70
CA ALA A 65 -1.00 -7.88 9.84
C ALA A 65 -1.38 -6.52 10.44
N LEU A 66 -0.42 -5.60 10.62
CA LEU A 66 -0.65 -4.26 11.14
C LEU A 66 -1.50 -3.39 10.20
N PHE A 67 -1.26 -3.45 8.89
CA PHE A 67 -2.01 -2.71 7.88
C PHE A 67 -3.51 -3.04 7.91
N HIS A 68 -3.86 -4.28 8.29
CA HIS A 68 -5.24 -4.75 8.41
C HIS A 68 -5.74 -4.73 9.88
N ASP A 69 -4.95 -4.26 10.84
CA ASP A 69 -5.28 -4.33 12.25
C ASP A 69 -6.07 -3.11 12.74
N PRO A 70 -7.36 -3.26 13.07
CA PRO A 70 -8.15 -2.15 13.56
C PRO A 70 -7.72 -1.67 14.96
N ARG A 71 -6.90 -2.43 15.69
CA ARG A 71 -6.35 -1.99 16.99
C ARG A 71 -5.48 -0.74 16.90
N LEU A 72 -5.08 -0.34 15.70
CA LEU A 72 -4.38 0.93 15.46
C LEU A 72 -5.31 2.14 15.63
N SER A 73 -6.64 1.99 15.50
CA SER A 73 -7.61 3.06 15.78
C SER A 73 -8.11 3.03 17.23
N VAL A 74 -8.54 4.16 17.76
CA VAL A 74 -8.94 4.32 19.18
C VAL A 74 -10.01 3.32 19.61
N ASP A 75 -10.98 3.07 18.76
CA ASP A 75 -12.17 2.22 19.01
C ASP A 75 -12.08 0.81 18.39
N ASN A 76 -10.99 0.49 17.73
CA ASN A 76 -10.74 -0.76 16.99
C ASN A 76 -11.71 -1.00 15.82
N THR A 77 -12.11 0.06 15.10
CA THR A 77 -13.01 -0.04 13.96
C THR A 77 -12.33 0.22 12.62
N VAL A 78 -11.26 1.02 12.59
CA VAL A 78 -10.58 1.48 11.39
C VAL A 78 -9.15 0.94 11.34
N SER A 79 -8.74 0.43 10.19
CA SER A 79 -7.36 0.04 9.85
C SER A 79 -6.86 0.82 8.63
N CYS A 80 -5.59 0.67 8.25
CA CYS A 80 -5.09 1.25 6.99
C CYS A 80 -5.88 0.73 5.79
N ALA A 81 -6.18 -0.58 5.78
CA ALA A 81 -6.97 -1.23 4.74
C ALA A 81 -8.40 -0.67 4.61
N SER A 82 -8.94 0.00 5.64
CA SER A 82 -10.29 0.60 5.55
C SER A 82 -10.36 1.72 4.51
N CYS A 83 -9.28 2.49 4.34
CA CYS A 83 -9.18 3.57 3.35
C CYS A 83 -8.30 3.19 2.15
N HIS A 84 -7.47 2.14 2.30
CA HIS A 84 -6.53 1.67 1.29
C HIS A 84 -6.79 0.20 0.94
N GLU A 85 -8.03 -0.12 0.55
CA GLU A 85 -8.45 -1.46 0.18
C GLU A 85 -7.68 -1.97 -1.05
N LEU A 86 -6.88 -3.01 -0.89
CA LEU A 86 -5.98 -3.51 -1.92
C LEU A 86 -6.71 -4.07 -3.13
N SER A 87 -7.89 -4.68 -2.93
CA SER A 87 -8.71 -5.23 -4.02
C SER A 87 -9.32 -4.15 -4.94
N THR A 88 -9.32 -2.90 -4.49
CA THR A 88 -9.83 -1.75 -5.22
C THR A 88 -8.74 -0.75 -5.60
N ALA A 89 -7.56 -1.26 -5.94
CA ALA A 89 -6.39 -0.48 -6.34
C ALA A 89 -5.77 0.36 -5.19
N GLY A 90 -5.90 -0.09 -3.94
CA GLY A 90 -5.31 0.57 -2.77
C GLY A 90 -6.01 1.87 -2.35
N VAL A 91 -7.32 1.99 -2.67
CA VAL A 91 -8.19 3.12 -2.33
C VAL A 91 -9.58 2.63 -1.92
N ASP A 92 -10.35 3.45 -1.21
CA ASP A 92 -11.73 3.15 -0.81
C ASP A 92 -12.79 3.58 -1.83
N ASN A 93 -12.39 4.20 -2.94
CA ASN A 93 -13.27 4.74 -3.98
C ASN A 93 -14.23 5.85 -3.51
N HIS A 94 -13.98 6.45 -2.36
CA HIS A 94 -14.71 7.61 -1.89
C HIS A 94 -14.00 8.91 -2.30
N GLN A 95 -14.75 10.01 -2.43
CA GLN A 95 -14.14 11.32 -2.63
C GLN A 95 -13.32 11.73 -1.40
N TYR A 96 -13.83 11.42 -0.22
CA TYR A 96 -13.19 11.59 1.07
C TYR A 96 -13.42 10.33 1.90
N SER A 97 -12.37 9.82 2.52
CA SER A 97 -12.44 8.64 3.36
C SER A 97 -13.17 8.91 4.68
N HIS A 98 -13.69 7.84 5.28
CA HIS A 98 -14.39 7.89 6.56
C HIS A 98 -13.52 7.24 7.64
N GLY A 99 -13.26 7.98 8.71
CA GLY A 99 -12.54 7.50 9.88
C GLY A 99 -13.46 7.04 11.01
N VAL A 100 -12.92 7.02 12.23
CA VAL A 100 -13.68 6.67 13.45
C VAL A 100 -14.88 7.58 13.63
N ASP A 101 -15.97 7.05 14.18
CA ASP A 101 -17.25 7.76 14.34
C ASP A 101 -17.81 8.34 13.02
N ASP A 102 -17.48 7.73 11.89
CA ASP A 102 -17.88 8.15 10.54
C ASP A 102 -17.46 9.59 10.20
N GLN A 103 -16.38 10.07 10.80
CA GLN A 103 -15.81 11.38 10.52
C GLN A 103 -15.25 11.41 9.09
N VAL A 104 -15.57 12.48 8.35
CA VAL A 104 -15.21 12.61 6.94
C VAL A 104 -13.88 13.34 6.80
N GLY A 105 -12.92 12.74 6.10
CA GLY A 105 -11.62 13.33 5.79
C GLY A 105 -11.71 14.55 4.88
N GLY A 106 -10.61 15.27 4.76
CA GLY A 106 -10.54 16.50 3.94
C GLY A 106 -9.93 16.30 2.54
N VAL A 107 -9.36 15.12 2.27
CA VAL A 107 -8.70 14.78 1.01
C VAL A 107 -9.01 13.35 0.61
N ASN A 108 -8.87 13.05 -0.67
CA ASN A 108 -8.99 11.68 -1.18
C ASN A 108 -7.82 10.81 -0.69
N ALA A 109 -8.07 9.56 -0.32
CA ALA A 109 -7.02 8.59 -0.03
C ALA A 109 -6.26 8.26 -1.33
N PRO A 110 -4.95 8.55 -1.42
CA PRO A 110 -4.16 8.13 -2.57
C PRO A 110 -3.96 6.62 -2.54
N THR A 111 -3.67 6.05 -3.71
CA THR A 111 -3.29 4.63 -3.74
C THR A 111 -2.01 4.38 -2.96
N VAL A 112 -1.94 3.24 -2.27
CA VAL A 112 -0.71 2.74 -1.62
C VAL A 112 0.16 1.94 -2.59
N TYR A 113 -0.37 1.56 -3.75
CA TYR A 113 0.44 0.91 -4.78
C TYR A 113 1.49 1.85 -5.35
N ASN A 114 2.72 1.34 -5.47
CA ASN A 114 3.89 2.07 -5.95
C ASN A 114 4.28 3.30 -5.10
N ALA A 115 3.71 3.44 -3.88
CA ALA A 115 4.01 4.56 -2.99
C ALA A 115 5.49 4.62 -2.57
N VAL A 116 6.20 3.49 -2.60
CA VAL A 116 7.65 3.41 -2.33
C VAL A 116 8.49 4.26 -3.30
N TYR A 117 7.99 4.51 -4.51
CA TYR A 117 8.67 5.31 -5.53
C TYR A 117 8.37 6.82 -5.43
N ASN A 118 7.45 7.23 -4.56
CA ASN A 118 7.21 8.63 -4.29
C ASN A 118 8.41 9.24 -3.57
N PHE A 119 8.85 10.40 -3.98
CA PHE A 119 9.96 11.12 -3.35
C PHE A 119 9.59 11.74 -1.98
N VAL A 120 8.30 11.88 -1.69
CA VAL A 120 7.70 12.26 -0.39
C VAL A 120 6.30 11.67 -0.31
N GLN A 121 5.76 11.55 0.91
CA GLN A 121 4.44 10.99 1.17
C GLN A 121 3.45 12.06 1.62
N PHE A 122 2.15 11.75 1.56
CA PHE A 122 0.99 12.63 1.63
C PHE A 122 0.88 13.61 0.44
N TRP A 123 -0.31 14.15 0.22
CA TRP A 123 -0.57 15.14 -0.83
C TRP A 123 0.26 16.42 -0.70
N ASP A 124 0.61 16.80 0.52
CA ASP A 124 1.39 17.99 0.85
C ASP A 124 2.90 17.72 1.03
N GLY A 125 3.32 16.46 0.92
CA GLY A 125 4.73 16.07 1.00
C GLY A 125 5.35 16.19 2.40
N ARG A 126 4.55 16.21 3.47
CA ARG A 126 5.04 16.43 4.83
C ARG A 126 5.82 15.26 5.43
N ALA A 127 5.69 14.04 4.90
CA ALA A 127 6.45 12.88 5.32
C ALA A 127 7.49 12.49 4.27
N LYS A 128 8.69 12.08 4.71
CA LYS A 128 9.80 11.75 3.82
C LYS A 128 9.80 10.29 3.41
N THR A 129 9.38 9.41 4.30
CA THR A 129 9.39 7.95 4.12
C THR A 129 7.99 7.38 4.32
N LEU A 130 7.79 6.11 3.94
CA LEU A 130 6.56 5.39 4.24
C LEU A 130 6.38 5.20 5.75
N ALA A 131 7.47 4.94 6.51
CA ALA A 131 7.42 4.84 7.96
C ALA A 131 6.99 6.17 8.62
N ASP A 132 7.54 7.32 8.15
CA ASP A 132 7.12 8.65 8.63
C ASP A 132 5.63 8.89 8.33
N GLN A 133 5.15 8.43 7.17
CA GLN A 133 3.74 8.54 6.79
C GLN A 133 2.86 7.67 7.68
N ALA A 134 3.26 6.41 7.91
CA ALA A 134 2.49 5.44 8.69
C ALA A 134 2.28 5.87 10.16
N ALA A 135 3.10 6.80 10.68
CA ALA A 135 2.92 7.36 12.01
C ALA A 135 1.74 8.36 12.10
N GLY A 136 1.32 8.95 10.99
CA GLY A 136 0.31 10.03 10.99
C GLY A 136 -1.12 9.58 11.20
N PRO A 137 -1.69 8.74 10.32
CA PRO A 137 -3.10 8.34 10.35
C PRO A 137 -3.58 7.75 11.68
N PRO A 138 -2.79 6.91 12.39
CA PRO A 138 -3.19 6.38 13.68
C PRO A 138 -3.50 7.45 14.73
N LEU A 139 -2.79 8.57 14.70
CA LEU A 139 -2.94 9.68 15.64
C LEU A 139 -3.86 10.80 15.13
N ASN A 140 -4.28 10.75 13.87
CA ASN A 140 -5.17 11.78 13.31
C ASN A 140 -6.58 11.62 13.88
N PRO A 141 -7.13 12.65 14.56
CA PRO A 141 -8.44 12.55 15.21
C PRO A 141 -9.62 12.33 14.26
N ILE A 142 -9.45 12.64 12.96
CA ILE A 142 -10.49 12.43 11.94
C ILE A 142 -10.36 11.02 11.32
N GLU A 143 -9.18 10.40 11.37
CA GLU A 143 -8.91 9.11 10.74
C GLU A 143 -9.04 7.96 11.74
N MET A 144 -7.99 7.69 12.54
CA MET A 144 -7.96 6.56 13.47
C MET A 144 -8.01 6.98 14.95
N ALA A 145 -7.77 8.24 15.27
CA ALA A 145 -7.98 8.94 16.53
C ALA A 145 -7.33 8.32 17.79
N SER A 146 -6.31 7.47 17.66
CA SER A 146 -5.55 7.01 18.83
C SER A 146 -4.83 8.18 19.47
N GLU A 147 -4.80 8.22 20.80
CA GLU A 147 -4.22 9.33 21.56
C GLU A 147 -2.67 9.35 21.49
N SER A 148 -2.08 8.16 21.37
CA SER A 148 -0.63 7.99 21.29
C SER A 148 -0.26 6.58 20.80
N PHE A 149 0.99 6.40 20.37
CA PHE A 149 1.53 5.07 20.11
C PHE A 149 1.60 4.19 21.37
N ASP A 150 1.73 4.76 22.57
CA ASP A 150 1.66 4.00 23.83
C ASP A 150 0.29 3.32 23.99
N GLN A 151 -0.80 3.99 23.61
CA GLN A 151 -2.15 3.42 23.62
C GLN A 151 -2.25 2.26 22.60
N ILE A 152 -1.74 2.44 21.41
CA ILE A 152 -1.70 1.40 20.36
C ILE A 152 -0.89 0.19 20.84
N ILE A 153 0.32 0.44 21.35
CA ILE A 153 1.22 -0.59 21.89
C ILE A 153 0.54 -1.38 23.00
N ALA A 154 -0.15 -0.69 23.93
CA ALA A 154 -0.87 -1.35 25.02
C ALA A 154 -1.96 -2.32 24.50
N LYS A 155 -2.68 -1.95 23.43
CA LYS A 155 -3.67 -2.81 22.80
C LYS A 155 -3.03 -4.01 22.10
N LEU A 156 -1.97 -3.80 21.33
CA LEU A 156 -1.23 -4.86 20.65
C LEU A 156 -0.56 -5.82 21.64
N ALA A 157 -0.01 -5.30 22.75
CA ALA A 157 0.65 -6.07 23.80
C ALA A 157 -0.29 -7.01 24.59
N ALA A 158 -1.59 -6.79 24.51
CA ALA A 158 -2.57 -7.71 25.10
C ALA A 158 -2.63 -9.06 24.35
N ASP A 159 -2.21 -9.09 23.09
CA ASP A 159 -2.11 -10.29 22.25
C ASP A 159 -0.71 -10.92 22.37
N LYS A 160 -0.59 -11.92 23.18
CA LYS A 160 0.70 -12.57 23.46
C LYS A 160 1.31 -13.29 22.26
N ASP A 161 0.47 -13.80 21.36
CA ASP A 161 0.95 -14.50 20.16
C ASP A 161 1.48 -13.49 19.16
N PHE A 162 0.80 -12.36 19.01
CA PHE A 162 1.30 -11.23 18.21
C PHE A 162 2.62 -10.68 18.78
N VAL A 163 2.71 -10.44 20.09
CA VAL A 163 3.96 -9.98 20.75
C VAL A 163 5.09 -10.96 20.52
N LYS A 164 4.83 -12.26 20.63
CA LYS A 164 5.85 -13.30 20.41
C LYS A 164 6.36 -13.28 18.97
N ALA A 165 5.46 -13.18 17.99
CA ALA A 165 5.81 -13.09 16.58
C ALA A 165 6.59 -11.78 16.29
N PHE A 166 6.13 -10.67 16.85
CA PHE A 166 6.76 -9.36 16.69
C PHE A 166 8.18 -9.33 17.26
N ASN A 167 8.40 -9.84 18.48
CA ASN A 167 9.71 -9.88 19.14
C ASN A 167 10.70 -10.84 18.45
N ALA A 168 10.22 -11.80 17.68
CA ALA A 168 11.09 -12.65 16.88
C ALA A 168 11.75 -11.90 15.71
N VAL A 169 11.10 -10.83 15.23
CA VAL A 169 11.58 -9.97 14.13
C VAL A 169 12.24 -8.70 14.67
N TYR A 170 11.66 -8.10 15.70
CA TYR A 170 12.16 -6.89 16.36
C TYR A 170 12.53 -7.20 17.81
N PRO A 171 13.82 -7.49 18.11
CA PRO A 171 14.26 -7.90 19.46
C PRO A 171 14.03 -6.86 20.56
N ASP A 172 13.94 -5.58 20.19
CA ASP A 172 13.61 -4.46 21.07
C ASP A 172 12.11 -4.25 21.26
N GLY A 173 11.28 -5.07 20.64
CA GLY A 173 9.85 -5.20 20.89
C GLY A 173 8.98 -4.18 20.17
N LEU A 174 7.75 -4.03 20.69
CA LEU A 174 6.76 -3.10 20.18
C LEU A 174 7.17 -1.66 20.51
N THR A 175 7.59 -0.92 19.50
CA THR A 175 7.85 0.51 19.54
C THR A 175 7.17 1.18 18.35
N GLU A 176 6.93 2.49 18.42
CA GLU A 176 6.43 3.27 17.28
C GLU A 176 7.28 3.02 16.03
N ALA A 177 8.61 3.13 16.15
CA ALA A 177 9.54 2.95 15.04
C ALA A 177 9.45 1.55 14.40
N ASN A 178 9.30 0.50 15.21
CA ASN A 178 9.22 -0.87 14.70
C ASN A 178 7.84 -1.15 14.05
N ILE A 179 6.76 -0.59 14.60
CA ILE A 179 5.42 -0.70 14.05
C ILE A 179 5.37 -0.03 12.68
N THR A 180 5.83 1.21 12.58
CA THR A 180 5.84 1.96 11.33
C THR A 180 6.81 1.38 10.30
N ASN A 181 7.97 0.88 10.73
CA ASN A 181 8.89 0.17 9.83
C ASN A 181 8.28 -1.14 9.28
N ALA A 182 7.56 -1.90 10.10
CA ALA A 182 6.89 -3.10 9.60
C ALA A 182 5.82 -2.75 8.53
N ILE A 183 5.03 -1.70 8.76
CA ILE A 183 4.05 -1.21 7.78
C ILE A 183 4.75 -0.77 6.49
N GLU A 184 5.84 0.02 6.60
CA GLU A 184 6.67 0.41 5.45
C GLU A 184 7.16 -0.79 4.65
N GLU A 185 7.72 -1.83 5.31
CA GLU A 185 8.23 -3.03 4.64
C GLU A 185 7.12 -3.75 3.86
N PHE A 186 5.90 -3.80 4.40
CA PHE A 186 4.75 -4.32 3.68
C PHE A 186 4.38 -3.44 2.48
N GLU A 187 4.27 -2.12 2.67
CA GLU A 187 3.90 -1.20 1.60
C GLU A 187 4.93 -1.20 0.46
N ARG A 188 6.22 -1.44 0.74
CA ARG A 188 7.27 -1.61 -0.26
C ARG A 188 6.98 -2.75 -1.24
N THR A 189 6.23 -3.77 -0.81
CA THR A 189 5.83 -4.90 -1.67
C THR A 189 4.63 -4.61 -2.55
N LEU A 190 3.94 -3.50 -2.33
CA LEU A 190 2.76 -3.11 -3.10
C LEU A 190 3.16 -2.47 -4.43
N ILE A 191 3.75 -3.27 -5.30
CA ILE A 191 4.24 -2.85 -6.62
C ILE A 191 3.30 -3.35 -7.69
N THR A 192 2.93 -2.46 -8.60
CA THR A 192 2.20 -2.79 -9.83
C THR A 192 3.04 -2.37 -11.03
N PRO A 193 3.22 -3.26 -12.02
CA PRO A 193 3.96 -2.97 -13.24
C PRO A 193 3.20 -2.00 -14.14
#